data_f371f4eb2ec3dd8dcff637b7ffae7e70
#
_entry.id   f371f4eb2ec3dd8dcff637b7ffae7e70
#
_cell.length_a   1.000
_cell.length_b   1.000
_cell.length_c   1.000
_cell.angle_alpha   90.00
_cell.angle_beta   90.00
_cell.angle_gamma   90.00
#
_symmetry.space_group_name_H-M   'P 1'
#
loop_
_entity.id
_entity.type
_entity.pdbx_description
1 polymer ?
#
loop_
_entity_poly.entity_id
_entity_poly.type
_entity_poly.pdbx_seq_one_letter_code
_entity_poly.pdbx_strand_id
1 'polypeptide(L)'
;MKIDAYISYKQLLKYNCTTTQTIIGKAECFKDILFDENQPRFTDWALSLDLVKKYKFYYQQAVLVDVYQQKDSITKNPQKGVRGMEMLFEKHKDAILSDKEIVESFFKKKASFVCKTDKNPKEEMKIIFKYNPTAGNFIKYLLAALGVYKYIFNIKQKF
;
A
#
# COMPACT_ATOMS: atom_id res chain seq x y z
N MET A 1 6.67 -7.93 -11.30
CA MET A 1 7.61 -7.41 -10.29
C MET A 1 8.66 -8.48 -10.06
N LYS A 2 9.95 -8.16 -10.23
CA LYS A 2 11.03 -9.08 -9.82
C LYS A 2 11.17 -8.93 -8.31
N ILE A 3 10.92 -9.98 -7.55
CA ILE A 3 11.14 -9.99 -6.10
C ILE A 3 12.49 -10.67 -5.89
N ASP A 4 13.40 -9.98 -5.22
CA ASP A 4 14.70 -10.55 -4.83
C ASP A 4 14.48 -11.68 -3.82
N ALA A 5 15.45 -12.58 -3.69
CA ALA A 5 15.36 -13.69 -2.74
C ALA A 5 15.13 -13.21 -1.28
N TYR A 6 15.60 -12.01 -0.96
CA TYR A 6 15.31 -11.33 0.31
C TYR A 6 14.51 -10.07 0.05
N ILE A 7 13.45 -9.87 0.83
CA ILE A 7 12.59 -8.69 0.76
C ILE A 7 13.11 -7.66 1.76
N SER A 8 13.45 -6.47 1.28
CA SER A 8 13.87 -5.36 2.12
C SER A 8 12.68 -4.53 2.61
N TYR A 9 12.89 -3.77 3.69
CA TYR A 9 11.92 -2.79 4.19
C TYR A 9 11.48 -1.80 3.10
N LYS A 10 12.43 -1.32 2.27
CA LYS A 10 12.17 -0.41 1.16
C LYS A 10 11.27 -1.03 0.10
N GLN A 11 11.47 -2.30 -0.25
CA GLN A 11 10.62 -3.02 -1.18
C GLN A 11 9.19 -3.19 -0.63
N LEU A 12 9.05 -3.53 0.66
CA LEU A 12 7.73 -3.62 1.30
C LEU A 12 7.01 -2.29 1.37
N LEU A 13 7.71 -1.17 1.61
CA LEU A 13 7.10 0.17 1.55
C LEU A 13 6.59 0.51 0.16
N LYS A 14 7.32 0.09 -0.88
CA LYS A 14 6.96 0.33 -2.26
C LYS A 14 5.78 -0.54 -2.72
N TYR A 15 5.78 -1.82 -2.31
CA TYR A 15 4.77 -2.81 -2.72
C TYR A 15 4.38 -3.72 -1.56
N ASN A 16 3.08 -3.79 -1.27
CA ASN A 16 2.58 -4.86 -0.41
C ASN A 16 2.63 -6.19 -1.18
N CYS A 17 3.60 -7.02 -0.86
CA CYS A 17 3.76 -8.35 -1.44
C CYS A 17 3.44 -9.48 -0.44
N THR A 18 2.83 -9.15 0.70
CA THR A 18 2.47 -10.09 1.76
C THR A 18 0.96 -10.17 1.96
N THR A 19 0.48 -11.34 2.32
CA THR A 19 -0.87 -11.55 2.86
C THR A 19 -0.74 -12.41 4.11
N THR A 20 -1.71 -12.37 5.01
CA THR A 20 -1.68 -13.14 6.26
C THR A 20 -1.38 -14.62 6.03
N GLN A 21 -1.97 -15.19 4.96
CA GLN A 21 -1.82 -16.62 4.63
C GLN A 21 -0.44 -16.98 4.07
N THR A 22 0.34 -16.00 3.64
CA THR A 22 1.65 -16.21 2.99
C THR A 22 2.83 -15.88 3.91
N ILE A 23 2.57 -15.44 5.14
CA ILE A 23 3.61 -15.12 6.11
C ILE A 23 3.88 -16.35 6.97
N ILE A 24 5.11 -16.87 6.87
CA ILE A 24 5.59 -17.98 7.70
C ILE A 24 6.84 -17.51 8.44
N GLY A 25 6.95 -17.82 9.71
CA GLY A 25 8.10 -17.45 10.53
C GLY A 25 8.18 -18.27 11.80
N LYS A 26 9.31 -18.16 12.50
CA LYS A 26 9.45 -18.75 13.82
C LYS A 26 8.50 -18.09 14.81
N ALA A 27 7.93 -18.87 15.74
CA ALA A 27 6.98 -18.37 16.73
C ALA A 27 7.53 -17.18 17.56
N GLU A 28 8.83 -17.15 17.82
CA GLU A 28 9.49 -16.06 18.53
C GLU A 28 9.36 -14.70 17.84
N CYS A 29 9.35 -14.67 16.49
CA CYS A 29 9.17 -13.43 15.73
C CYS A 29 7.81 -12.79 16.00
N PHE A 30 6.78 -13.61 16.24
CA PHE A 30 5.41 -13.17 16.48
C PHE A 30 5.07 -12.98 17.96
N LYS A 31 5.99 -13.28 18.89
CA LYS A 31 5.84 -12.95 20.31
C LYS A 31 6.16 -11.47 20.59
N ASP A 32 7.17 -10.95 19.89
CA ASP A 32 7.64 -9.58 20.07
C ASP A 32 6.87 -8.56 19.22
N ILE A 33 6.36 -8.98 18.04
CA ILE A 33 5.70 -8.12 17.07
C ILE A 33 4.37 -8.75 16.70
N LEU A 34 3.29 -8.13 17.19
CA LEU A 34 1.92 -8.60 16.99
C LEU A 34 1.20 -7.78 15.93
N PHE A 35 0.05 -8.30 15.47
CA PHE A 35 -0.87 -7.52 14.66
C PHE A 35 -1.39 -6.30 15.43
N ASP A 36 -1.43 -5.15 14.75
CA ASP A 36 -2.08 -3.95 15.29
C ASP A 36 -3.60 -4.09 15.15
N GLU A 37 -4.29 -4.26 16.28
CA GLU A 37 -5.75 -4.42 16.34
C GLU A 37 -6.50 -3.16 15.86
N ASN A 38 -5.86 -1.99 15.93
CA ASN A 38 -6.43 -0.73 15.46
C ASN A 38 -6.30 -0.54 13.95
N GLN A 39 -5.48 -1.36 13.27
CA GLN A 39 -5.25 -1.29 11.84
C GLN A 39 -6.46 -1.85 11.07
N PRO A 40 -7.33 -1.00 10.45
CA PRO A 40 -8.62 -1.45 9.89
C PRO A 40 -8.47 -2.24 8.59
N ARG A 41 -7.29 -2.14 7.94
CA ARG A 41 -6.92 -2.82 6.70
C ARG A 41 -5.41 -2.82 6.52
N PHE A 42 -4.86 -3.78 5.77
CA PHE A 42 -3.40 -3.96 5.57
C PHE A 42 -2.68 -4.37 6.85
N THR A 43 -3.33 -5.13 7.70
CA THR A 43 -2.77 -5.66 8.94
C THR A 43 -1.54 -6.54 8.69
N ASP A 44 -1.59 -7.35 7.63
CA ASP A 44 -0.49 -8.14 7.10
C ASP A 44 0.70 -7.26 6.63
N TRP A 45 0.40 -6.19 5.92
CA TRP A 45 1.43 -5.26 5.46
C TRP A 45 2.07 -4.50 6.63
N ALA A 46 1.25 -4.01 7.57
CA ALA A 46 1.73 -3.34 8.79
C ALA A 46 2.66 -4.26 9.59
N LEU A 47 2.23 -5.49 9.86
CA LEU A 47 3.02 -6.50 10.55
C LEU A 47 4.34 -6.78 9.82
N SER A 48 4.30 -6.97 8.51
CA SER A 48 5.48 -7.26 7.70
C SER A 48 6.49 -6.11 7.70
N LEU A 49 6.01 -4.85 7.68
CA LEU A 49 6.86 -3.66 7.77
C LEU A 49 7.56 -3.56 9.13
N ASP A 50 6.94 -4.00 10.20
CA ASP A 50 7.57 -4.04 11.52
C ASP A 50 8.55 -5.22 11.66
N LEU A 51 8.15 -6.40 11.20
CA LEU A 51 8.99 -7.59 11.24
C LEU A 51 10.27 -7.44 10.43
N VAL A 52 10.21 -6.87 9.21
CA VAL A 52 11.38 -6.74 8.34
C VAL A 52 12.45 -5.79 8.88
N LYS A 53 12.12 -4.91 9.84
CA LYS A 53 13.09 -4.07 10.54
C LYS A 53 13.98 -4.88 11.49
N LYS A 54 13.47 -6.00 12.00
CA LYS A 54 14.14 -6.83 13.01
C LYS A 54 14.62 -8.17 12.43
N TYR A 55 13.89 -8.71 11.45
CA TYR A 55 14.13 -10.05 10.91
C TYR A 55 14.31 -10.01 9.39
N LYS A 56 15.09 -10.96 8.85
CA LYS A 56 15.27 -11.12 7.40
C LYS A 56 14.04 -11.82 6.81
N PHE A 57 13.48 -11.25 5.77
CA PHE A 57 12.39 -11.84 4.99
C PHE A 57 12.95 -12.54 3.76
N TYR A 58 12.62 -13.80 3.60
CA TYR A 58 12.96 -14.59 2.42
C TYR A 58 11.70 -14.82 1.58
N TYR A 59 11.80 -14.62 0.27
CA TYR A 59 10.73 -14.87 -0.67
C TYR A 59 10.84 -16.28 -1.24
N GLN A 60 9.85 -17.12 -0.93
CA GLN A 60 9.71 -18.46 -1.51
C GLN A 60 8.91 -18.38 -2.81
N GLN A 61 9.53 -18.79 -3.94
CA GLN A 61 8.89 -18.72 -5.26
C GLN A 61 7.89 -19.84 -5.53
N ALA A 62 7.90 -20.92 -4.74
CA ALA A 62 6.96 -22.01 -4.91
C ALA A 62 5.54 -21.57 -4.59
N VAL A 63 4.56 -22.03 -5.36
CA VAL A 63 3.14 -21.85 -5.06
C VAL A 63 2.78 -22.79 -3.91
N LEU A 64 2.54 -22.24 -2.73
CA LEU A 64 2.25 -22.99 -1.51
C LEU A 64 0.84 -22.75 -0.98
N VAL A 65 0.14 -21.75 -1.49
CA VAL A 65 -1.18 -21.32 -1.00
C VAL A 65 -2.10 -20.99 -2.16
N ASP A 66 -3.30 -21.60 -2.15
CA ASP A 66 -4.40 -21.22 -3.02
C ASP A 66 -5.36 -20.30 -2.28
N VAL A 67 -5.65 -19.13 -2.87
CA VAL A 67 -6.52 -18.13 -2.25
C VAL A 67 -7.83 -18.03 -3.00
N TYR A 68 -8.93 -18.39 -2.32
CA TYR A 68 -10.29 -18.27 -2.86
C TYR A 68 -10.91 -16.93 -2.48
N GLN A 69 -11.34 -16.16 -3.50
CA GLN A 69 -12.00 -14.88 -3.27
C GLN A 69 -13.46 -15.07 -2.87
N GLN A 70 -13.85 -14.54 -1.71
CA GLN A 70 -15.24 -14.55 -1.25
C GLN A 70 -15.95 -13.23 -1.59
N LYS A 71 -17.29 -13.32 -1.82
CA LYS A 71 -18.11 -12.15 -2.17
C LYS A 71 -18.14 -11.08 -1.06
N ASP A 72 -18.08 -11.49 0.20
CA ASP A 72 -18.19 -10.61 1.39
C ASP A 72 -16.85 -10.26 2.05
N SER A 73 -15.79 -10.21 1.25
CA SER A 73 -14.45 -9.89 1.74
C SER A 73 -14.36 -8.47 2.33
N ILE A 74 -13.77 -8.37 3.53
CA ILE A 74 -13.44 -7.11 4.23
C ILE A 74 -12.63 -6.15 3.34
N THR A 75 -11.94 -6.70 2.34
CA THR A 75 -11.11 -5.94 1.40
C THR A 75 -11.89 -5.02 0.47
N LYS A 76 -13.22 -5.10 0.43
CA LYS A 76 -14.06 -4.29 -0.46
C LYS A 76 -14.39 -2.89 0.08
N ASN A 77 -14.19 -2.62 1.39
CA ASN A 77 -14.51 -1.33 1.98
C ASN A 77 -13.39 -0.29 1.67
N PRO A 78 -13.65 0.73 0.83
CA PRO A 78 -12.63 1.71 0.45
C PRO A 78 -12.26 2.66 1.59
N GLN A 79 -13.19 2.99 2.50
CA GLN A 79 -12.94 3.87 3.64
C GLN A 79 -11.92 3.23 4.59
N LYS A 80 -12.07 1.92 4.87
CA LYS A 80 -11.08 1.16 5.64
C LYS A 80 -9.73 1.14 4.91
N GLY A 81 -9.73 1.11 3.57
CA GLY A 81 -8.52 1.21 2.77
C GLY A 81 -7.79 2.55 2.94
N VAL A 82 -8.52 3.66 2.87
CA VAL A 82 -7.96 5.02 3.10
C VAL A 82 -7.40 5.12 4.50
N ARG A 83 -8.18 4.74 5.52
CA ARG A 83 -7.74 4.82 6.92
C ARG A 83 -6.52 3.94 7.21
N GLY A 84 -6.48 2.71 6.68
CA GLY A 84 -5.32 1.84 6.82
C GLY A 84 -4.05 2.41 6.18
N MET A 85 -4.17 3.05 5.01
CA MET A 85 -3.04 3.75 4.38
C MET A 85 -2.58 4.98 5.16
N GLU A 86 -3.49 5.70 5.81
CA GLU A 86 -3.15 6.83 6.69
C GLU A 86 -2.34 6.37 7.91
N MET A 87 -2.77 5.31 8.57
CA MET A 87 -2.04 4.75 9.72
C MET A 87 -0.64 4.25 9.33
N LEU A 88 -0.52 3.55 8.20
CA LEU A 88 0.78 3.15 7.65
C LEU A 88 1.66 4.35 7.34
N PHE A 89 1.09 5.42 6.78
CA PHE A 89 1.83 6.64 6.48
C PHE A 89 2.35 7.29 7.76
N GLU A 90 1.52 7.48 8.78
CA GLU A 90 1.94 8.09 10.05
C GLU A 90 3.08 7.30 10.70
N LYS A 91 2.99 5.97 10.69
CA LYS A 91 4.00 5.08 11.31
C LYS A 91 5.33 5.04 10.55
N HIS A 92 5.30 5.21 9.23
CA HIS A 92 6.47 5.03 8.35
C HIS A 92 6.79 6.29 7.52
N LYS A 93 6.32 7.46 7.95
CA LYS A 93 6.34 8.73 7.23
C LYS A 93 7.70 9.08 6.68
N ASP A 94 8.73 9.12 7.52
CA ASP A 94 10.07 9.52 7.11
C ASP A 94 10.66 8.59 6.05
N ALA A 95 10.46 7.28 6.25
CA ALA A 95 10.94 6.28 5.29
C ALA A 95 10.17 6.35 3.95
N ILE A 96 8.87 6.62 3.98
CA ILE A 96 8.08 6.80 2.75
C ILE A 96 8.53 8.06 2.02
N LEU A 97 8.71 9.17 2.72
CA LEU A 97 9.06 10.45 2.11
C LEU A 97 10.52 10.55 1.67
N SER A 98 11.39 9.64 2.11
CA SER A 98 12.80 9.62 1.74
C SER A 98 13.09 9.16 0.30
N ASP A 99 12.12 8.54 -0.37
CA ASP A 99 12.30 7.96 -1.70
C ASP A 99 11.11 8.29 -2.62
N LYS A 100 11.39 8.99 -3.73
CA LYS A 100 10.37 9.42 -4.69
C LYS A 100 9.54 8.28 -5.30
N GLU A 101 10.13 7.09 -5.48
CA GLU A 101 9.42 5.95 -6.05
C GLU A 101 8.48 5.30 -5.01
N ILE A 102 8.90 5.30 -3.74
CA ILE A 102 8.04 4.85 -2.63
C ILE A 102 6.88 5.83 -2.47
N VAL A 103 7.13 7.14 -2.45
CA VAL A 103 6.07 8.16 -2.41
C VAL A 103 5.06 7.93 -3.52
N GLU A 104 5.55 7.80 -4.76
CA GLU A 104 4.66 7.63 -5.91
C GLU A 104 3.82 6.35 -5.81
N SER A 105 4.43 5.21 -5.48
CA SER A 105 3.73 3.93 -5.36
C SER A 105 2.72 3.96 -4.22
N PHE A 106 3.12 4.44 -3.04
CA PHE A 106 2.30 4.50 -1.84
C PHE A 106 1.08 5.41 -2.04
N PHE A 107 1.29 6.64 -2.50
CA PHE A 107 0.19 7.60 -2.68
C PHE A 107 -0.68 7.29 -3.89
N LYS A 108 -0.18 6.64 -4.95
CA LYS A 108 -1.03 6.07 -6.00
C LYS A 108 -1.97 5.01 -5.45
N LYS A 109 -1.48 4.13 -4.58
CA LYS A 109 -2.32 3.12 -3.92
C LYS A 109 -3.36 3.79 -3.02
N LYS A 110 -2.98 4.76 -2.19
CA LYS A 110 -3.93 5.52 -1.37
C LYS A 110 -4.99 6.21 -2.24
N ALA A 111 -4.58 6.91 -3.30
CA ALA A 111 -5.47 7.58 -4.25
C ALA A 111 -6.48 6.62 -4.89
N SER A 112 -6.09 5.37 -5.17
CA SER A 112 -7.01 4.37 -5.71
C SER A 112 -8.16 4.02 -4.75
N PHE A 113 -7.94 4.08 -3.44
CA PHE A 113 -9.00 3.93 -2.44
C PHE A 113 -9.83 5.21 -2.32
N VAL A 114 -9.17 6.37 -2.32
CA VAL A 114 -9.87 7.68 -2.27
C VAL A 114 -10.81 7.82 -3.46
N CYS A 115 -10.43 7.43 -4.67
CA CYS A 115 -11.29 7.44 -5.86
C CYS A 115 -12.56 6.60 -5.73
N LYS A 116 -12.56 5.59 -4.86
CA LYS A 116 -13.72 4.71 -4.57
C LYS A 116 -14.61 5.25 -3.43
N THR A 117 -14.25 6.38 -2.83
CA THR A 117 -15.07 7.12 -1.86
C THR A 117 -15.65 8.36 -2.51
N ASP A 118 -16.36 9.20 -1.76
CA ASP A 118 -16.87 10.49 -2.25
C ASP A 118 -15.80 11.58 -2.33
N LYS A 119 -14.58 11.29 -1.81
CA LYS A 119 -13.47 12.24 -1.78
C LYS A 119 -12.73 12.31 -3.12
N ASN A 120 -12.00 13.41 -3.32
CA ASN A 120 -11.14 13.65 -4.46
C ASN A 120 -9.68 13.37 -4.05
N PRO A 121 -8.87 12.63 -4.85
CA PRO A 121 -7.47 12.29 -4.57
C PRO A 121 -6.49 13.46 -4.83
N LYS A 122 -6.94 14.71 -4.76
CA LYS A 122 -6.12 15.90 -5.03
C LYS A 122 -4.87 15.98 -4.14
N GLU A 123 -5.03 15.71 -2.85
CA GLU A 123 -3.89 15.79 -1.91
C GLU A 123 -2.86 14.68 -2.16
N GLU A 124 -3.30 13.47 -2.50
CA GLU A 124 -2.41 12.38 -2.87
C GLU A 124 -1.60 12.73 -4.14
N MET A 125 -2.26 13.27 -5.17
CA MET A 125 -1.58 13.69 -6.41
C MET A 125 -0.64 14.87 -6.19
N LYS A 126 -1.00 15.82 -5.31
CA LYS A 126 -0.15 16.94 -4.92
C LYS A 126 1.15 16.45 -4.24
N ILE A 127 1.03 15.48 -3.31
CA ILE A 127 2.19 14.90 -2.65
C ILE A 127 3.08 14.18 -3.66
N ILE A 128 2.51 13.38 -4.56
CA ILE A 128 3.26 12.69 -5.62
C ILE A 128 4.04 13.72 -6.45
N PHE A 129 3.39 14.78 -6.92
CA PHE A 129 4.05 15.80 -7.74
C PHE A 129 5.14 16.54 -6.95
N LYS A 130 4.90 16.85 -5.67
CA LYS A 130 5.90 17.51 -4.81
C LYS A 130 7.21 16.72 -4.70
N TYR A 131 7.13 15.40 -4.52
CA TYR A 131 8.30 14.54 -4.30
C TYR A 131 8.86 13.92 -5.58
N ASN A 132 8.05 13.81 -6.64
CA ASN A 132 8.46 13.34 -7.95
C ASN A 132 7.88 14.25 -9.06
N PRO A 133 8.51 15.44 -9.30
CA PRO A 133 8.00 16.47 -10.22
C PRO A 133 8.27 16.09 -11.69
N THR A 134 7.43 15.23 -12.25
CA THR A 134 7.41 14.88 -13.67
C THR A 134 6.20 15.52 -14.36
N ALA A 135 6.28 15.74 -15.69
CA ALA A 135 5.17 16.25 -16.48
C ALA A 135 3.90 15.37 -16.31
N GLY A 136 4.07 14.02 -16.27
CA GLY A 136 2.97 13.10 -16.05
C GLY A 136 2.31 13.24 -14.67
N ASN A 137 3.10 13.48 -13.62
CA ASN A 137 2.57 13.67 -12.27
C ASN A 137 1.92 15.06 -12.12
N PHE A 138 2.44 16.07 -12.82
CA PHE A 138 1.79 17.39 -12.90
C PHE A 138 0.41 17.30 -13.55
N ILE A 139 0.29 16.63 -14.70
CA ILE A 139 -0.98 16.42 -15.38
C ILE A 139 -1.98 15.68 -14.46
N LYS A 140 -1.55 14.62 -13.77
CA LYS A 140 -2.41 13.90 -12.81
C LYS A 140 -2.90 14.80 -11.67
N TYR A 141 -2.02 15.65 -11.16
CA TYR A 141 -2.37 16.62 -10.12
C TYR A 141 -3.40 17.64 -10.66
N LEU A 142 -3.20 18.20 -11.86
CA LEU A 142 -4.17 19.12 -12.47
C LEU A 142 -5.52 18.44 -12.68
N LEU A 143 -5.55 17.22 -13.23
CA LEU A 143 -6.80 16.45 -13.42
C LEU A 143 -7.51 16.19 -12.08
N ALA A 144 -6.76 15.92 -11.02
CA ALA A 144 -7.33 15.75 -9.68
C ALA A 144 -7.84 17.09 -9.13
N ALA A 145 -7.11 18.20 -9.31
CA ALA A 145 -7.54 19.52 -8.89
C ALA A 145 -8.86 19.97 -9.57
N LEU A 146 -9.04 19.58 -10.84
CA LEU A 146 -10.27 19.83 -11.62
C LEU A 146 -11.39 18.81 -11.34
N GLY A 147 -11.16 17.81 -10.45
CA GLY A 147 -12.15 16.77 -10.14
C GLY A 147 -12.28 15.67 -11.21
N VAL A 148 -11.55 15.76 -12.33
CA VAL A 148 -11.67 14.85 -13.49
C VAL A 148 -10.94 13.52 -13.26
N TYR A 149 -9.85 13.51 -12.47
CA TYR A 149 -9.02 12.32 -12.26
C TYR A 149 -9.80 11.10 -11.77
N LYS A 150 -10.73 11.30 -10.83
CA LYS A 150 -11.58 10.24 -10.27
C LYS A 150 -12.43 9.56 -11.35
N TYR A 151 -13.00 10.31 -12.28
CA TYR A 151 -13.82 9.76 -13.38
C TYR A 151 -12.97 8.94 -14.32
N ILE A 152 -11.80 9.44 -14.74
CA ILE A 152 -10.85 8.71 -15.59
C ILE A 152 -10.40 7.41 -14.91
N PHE A 153 -10.09 7.46 -13.61
CA PHE A 153 -9.69 6.29 -12.84
C PHE A 153 -10.78 5.22 -12.82
N ASN A 154 -12.03 5.61 -12.55
CA ASN A 154 -13.16 4.68 -12.48
C ASN A 154 -13.51 4.05 -13.83
N ILE A 155 -13.35 4.80 -14.94
CA ILE A 155 -13.52 4.26 -16.30
C ILE A 155 -12.49 3.16 -16.56
N LYS A 156 -11.20 3.41 -16.25
CA LYS A 156 -10.11 2.40 -16.44
C LYS A 156 -10.25 1.13 -15.60
N GLN A 157 -11.06 1.13 -14.55
CA GLN A 157 -11.32 -0.05 -13.72
C GLN A 157 -12.44 -0.95 -14.28
N LYS A 158 -13.21 -0.46 -15.27
CA LYS A 158 -14.33 -1.20 -15.89
C LYS A 158 -13.91 -2.02 -17.13
N PHE A 159 -12.72 -1.73 -17.65
CA PHE A 159 -12.07 -2.44 -18.77
C PHE A 159 -10.82 -3.18 -18.30
#